data_d5a27749f95fb90bdba3e965b064ca5b
#
_entry.id   d5a27749f95fb90bdba3e965b064ca5b
#
_cell.length_a   1.000
_cell.length_b   1.000
_cell.length_c   1.000
_cell.angle_alpha   90.00
_cell.angle_beta   90.00
_cell.angle_gamma   90.00
#
_symmetry.space_group_name_H-M   'P 1'
#
loop_
_entity.id
_entity.type
_entity.pdbx_description
1 polymer ?
#
loop_
_entity_poly.entity_id
_entity_poly.type
_entity_poly.pdbx_seq_one_letter_code
_entity_poly.pdbx_strand_id
1 'polypeptide(L)'
;IAEVRDYMIENRDQFRTFADSDSDTINLFKSGEIVLTDGGLGTVTKLQKEGVDVSWVAPDEGAMSWVCGFGISAESKNVAASYALINHYLSAEMQAIIASQGFAITNPEAMPLIPAEERDAADPAQLGSMIPEVEADYQKEWDQAWQEIQVG
;
A
#
# COMPACT_ATOMS: atom_id res chain seq x y z
N ILE A 1 8.86 -5.01 -18.85
CA ILE A 1 9.03 -6.15 -17.92
C ILE A 1 10.45 -6.68 -18.03
N ALA A 2 10.91 -7.10 -19.23
CA ALA A 2 12.24 -7.68 -19.42
C ALA A 2 13.37 -6.75 -18.97
N GLU A 3 13.33 -5.47 -19.30
CA GLU A 3 14.32 -4.48 -18.89
C GLU A 3 14.42 -4.35 -17.36
N VAL A 4 13.29 -4.31 -16.66
CA VAL A 4 13.26 -4.26 -15.19
C VAL A 4 13.80 -5.56 -14.59
N ARG A 5 13.41 -6.71 -15.12
CA ARG A 5 13.94 -8.00 -14.70
C ARG A 5 15.47 -8.03 -14.82
N ASP A 6 16.00 -7.67 -15.98
CA ASP A 6 17.45 -7.70 -16.24
C ASP A 6 18.19 -6.75 -15.31
N TYR A 7 17.65 -5.55 -15.09
CA TYR A 7 18.19 -4.58 -14.13
C TYR A 7 18.22 -5.13 -12.69
N MET A 8 17.14 -5.78 -12.26
CA MET A 8 17.07 -6.35 -10.90
C MET A 8 18.03 -7.53 -10.72
N ILE A 9 18.22 -8.36 -11.75
CA ILE A 9 19.20 -9.45 -11.74
C ILE A 9 20.62 -8.88 -11.69
N GLU A 10 20.95 -7.92 -12.53
CA GLU A 10 22.28 -7.27 -12.56
C GLU A 10 22.64 -6.58 -11.25
N ASN A 11 21.64 -6.07 -10.53
CA ASN A 11 21.83 -5.35 -9.25
C ASN A 11 21.42 -6.18 -8.04
N ARG A 12 21.37 -7.51 -8.17
CA ARG A 12 20.89 -8.42 -7.11
C ARG A 12 21.56 -8.20 -5.77
N ASP A 13 22.84 -7.86 -5.77
CA ASP A 13 23.64 -7.60 -4.56
C ASP A 13 23.21 -6.35 -3.78
N GLN A 14 22.42 -5.47 -4.38
CA GLN A 14 21.87 -4.28 -3.73
C GLN A 14 20.63 -4.60 -2.89
N PHE A 15 19.99 -5.75 -3.15
CA PHE A 15 18.80 -6.18 -2.43
C PHE A 15 19.19 -7.10 -1.26
N ARG A 16 18.84 -6.70 -0.04
CA ARG A 16 19.04 -7.53 1.15
C ARG A 16 18.19 -8.80 1.08
N THR A 17 16.93 -8.63 0.70
CA THR A 17 15.96 -9.71 0.53
C THR A 17 14.72 -9.18 -0.22
N PHE A 18 13.87 -10.10 -0.64
CA PHE A 18 12.50 -9.80 -1.07
C PHE A 18 11.56 -10.20 0.07
N ALA A 19 10.91 -9.21 0.67
CA ALA A 19 10.00 -9.45 1.79
C ALA A 19 8.62 -9.87 1.26
N ASP A 20 8.05 -10.93 1.83
CA ASP A 20 6.75 -11.48 1.41
C ASP A 20 5.59 -10.90 2.21
N SER A 21 5.86 -10.09 3.23
CA SER A 21 4.82 -9.51 4.08
C SER A 21 5.24 -8.19 4.72
N ASP A 22 4.24 -7.37 5.11
CA ASP A 22 4.46 -6.18 5.93
C ASP A 22 5.20 -6.51 7.24
N SER A 23 4.91 -7.67 7.84
CA SER A 23 5.53 -8.08 9.09
C SER A 23 7.03 -8.34 8.93
N ASP A 24 7.44 -8.93 7.81
CA ASP A 24 8.86 -9.16 7.51
C ASP A 24 9.57 -7.82 7.30
N THR A 25 8.97 -6.92 6.51
CA THR A 25 9.47 -5.57 6.29
C THR A 25 9.65 -4.81 7.61
N ILE A 26 8.64 -4.83 8.49
CA ILE A 26 8.71 -4.20 9.81
C ILE A 26 9.86 -4.77 10.64
N ASN A 27 10.04 -6.08 10.66
CA ASN A 27 11.11 -6.72 11.41
C ASN A 27 12.51 -6.35 10.86
N LEU A 28 12.67 -6.29 9.54
CA LEU A 28 13.93 -5.90 8.90
C LEU A 28 14.31 -4.45 9.22
N PHE A 29 13.36 -3.52 9.24
CA PHE A 29 13.60 -2.15 9.70
C PHE A 29 13.97 -2.08 11.18
N LYS A 30 13.23 -2.78 12.03
CA LYS A 30 13.48 -2.79 13.49
C LYS A 30 14.83 -3.40 13.85
N SER A 31 15.29 -4.39 13.10
CA SER A 31 16.62 -4.98 13.29
C SER A 31 17.74 -4.12 12.70
N GLY A 32 17.42 -3.10 11.89
CA GLY A 32 18.40 -2.28 11.19
C GLY A 32 19.05 -2.99 10.01
N GLU A 33 18.47 -4.10 9.53
CA GLU A 33 18.97 -4.82 8.37
C GLU A 33 18.69 -4.13 7.05
N ILE A 34 17.63 -3.32 7.00
CA ILE A 34 17.29 -2.48 5.86
C ILE A 34 17.05 -1.04 6.29
N VAL A 35 17.26 -0.11 5.38
CA VAL A 35 17.02 1.34 5.55
C VAL A 35 16.08 1.89 4.48
N LEU A 36 15.80 1.12 3.45
CA LEU A 36 14.94 1.47 2.33
C LEU A 36 14.20 0.24 1.83
N THR A 37 12.94 0.40 1.47
CA THR A 37 12.12 -0.60 0.78
C THR A 37 11.02 0.10 -0.01
N ASP A 38 10.43 -0.60 -0.97
CA ASP A 38 9.08 -0.28 -1.41
C ASP A 38 8.09 -0.61 -0.29
N GLY A 39 7.01 0.13 -0.19
CA GLY A 39 6.03 -0.13 0.86
C GLY A 39 4.92 0.90 0.94
N GLY A 40 3.81 0.46 1.51
CA GLY A 40 2.63 1.29 1.73
C GLY A 40 2.71 2.15 2.98
N LEU A 41 1.91 3.21 2.99
CA LEU A 41 1.74 4.11 4.15
C LEU A 41 1.36 3.36 5.43
N GLY A 42 0.60 2.28 5.34
CA GLY A 42 0.22 1.46 6.50
C GLY A 42 1.42 0.86 7.24
N THR A 43 2.44 0.40 6.50
CA THR A 43 3.68 -0.14 7.06
C THR A 43 4.49 0.97 7.75
N VAL A 44 4.62 2.13 7.12
CA VAL A 44 5.27 3.30 7.71
C VAL A 44 4.56 3.75 8.98
N THR A 45 3.23 3.87 8.96
CA THR A 45 2.42 4.25 10.12
C THR A 45 2.64 3.30 11.31
N LYS A 46 2.73 1.99 11.06
CA LYS A 46 3.02 1.00 12.11
C LYS A 46 4.41 1.17 12.69
N LEU A 47 5.43 1.34 11.85
CA LEU A 47 6.82 1.56 12.27
C LEU A 47 6.96 2.84 13.12
N GLN A 48 6.35 3.95 12.69
CA GLN A 48 6.36 5.21 13.42
C GLN A 48 5.68 5.09 14.80
N LYS A 49 4.54 4.39 14.89
CA LYS A 49 3.87 4.11 16.17
C LYS A 49 4.72 3.28 17.12
N GLU A 50 5.64 2.48 16.60
CA GLU A 50 6.62 1.73 17.38
C GLU A 50 7.92 2.50 17.64
N GLY A 51 8.00 3.78 17.24
CA GLY A 51 9.13 4.65 17.51
C GLY A 51 10.30 4.51 16.54
N VAL A 52 10.09 3.85 15.39
CA VAL A 52 11.10 3.76 14.33
C VAL A 52 11.06 5.04 13.50
N ASP A 53 12.21 5.67 13.30
CA ASP A 53 12.37 6.90 12.52
C ASP A 53 12.37 6.57 11.02
N VAL A 54 11.20 6.54 10.42
CA VAL A 54 10.98 6.27 8.99
C VAL A 54 9.99 7.27 8.42
N SER A 55 10.10 7.51 7.12
CA SER A 55 9.14 8.31 6.35
C SER A 55 8.78 7.62 5.05
N TRP A 56 7.59 7.93 4.55
CA TRP A 56 7.17 7.53 3.21
C TRP A 56 7.38 8.68 2.24
N VAL A 57 7.78 8.37 1.03
CA VAL A 57 7.96 9.35 -0.04
C VAL A 57 7.52 8.74 -1.38
N ALA A 58 6.77 9.50 -2.17
CA ALA A 58 6.56 9.18 -3.57
C ALA A 58 7.82 9.61 -4.35
N PRO A 59 8.45 8.73 -5.14
CA PRO A 59 9.53 9.13 -6.03
C PRO A 59 9.03 10.08 -7.13
N ASP A 60 9.95 10.82 -7.76
CA ASP A 60 9.60 11.78 -8.83
C ASP A 60 8.95 11.08 -10.02
N GLU A 61 9.27 9.82 -10.26
CA GLU A 61 8.67 8.97 -11.29
C GLU A 61 7.22 8.60 -10.99
N GLY A 62 6.81 8.70 -9.74
CA GLY A 62 5.49 8.34 -9.23
C GLY A 62 5.49 7.10 -8.35
N ALA A 63 4.53 7.03 -7.45
CA ALA A 63 4.28 5.87 -6.60
C ALA A 63 3.14 5.02 -7.16
N MET A 64 3.22 3.70 -7.00
CA MET A 64 2.12 2.81 -7.35
C MET A 64 0.93 3.03 -6.43
N SER A 65 -0.27 3.00 -6.99
CA SER A 65 -1.51 3.15 -6.24
C SER A 65 -2.56 2.14 -6.69
N TRP A 66 -3.38 1.71 -5.74
CA TRP A 66 -4.53 0.86 -6.00
C TRP A 66 -5.75 1.36 -5.23
N VAL A 67 -6.92 1.01 -5.70
CA VAL A 67 -8.19 1.33 -5.05
C VAL A 67 -8.86 0.04 -4.63
N CYS A 68 -9.01 -0.15 -3.33
CA CYS A 68 -9.79 -1.25 -2.79
C CYS A 68 -11.28 -0.95 -2.86
N GLY A 69 -12.07 -1.95 -3.22
CA GLY A 69 -13.53 -1.84 -3.31
C GLY A 69 -14.24 -3.04 -2.70
N PHE A 70 -15.53 -2.87 -2.47
CA PHE A 70 -16.40 -3.95 -2.00
C PHE A 70 -17.24 -4.49 -3.16
N GLY A 71 -17.25 -5.81 -3.32
CA GLY A 71 -18.17 -6.50 -4.23
C GLY A 71 -19.26 -7.24 -3.45
N ILE A 72 -20.49 -7.22 -3.96
CA ILE A 72 -21.57 -8.06 -3.44
C ILE A 72 -21.75 -9.23 -4.40
N SER A 73 -21.65 -10.45 -3.89
CA SER A 73 -21.90 -11.64 -4.71
C SER A 73 -23.30 -11.60 -5.34
N ALA A 74 -23.38 -11.92 -6.63
CA ALA A 74 -24.66 -11.97 -7.35
C ALA A 74 -25.66 -12.98 -6.73
N GLU A 75 -25.16 -13.99 -6.02
CA GLU A 75 -25.98 -15.00 -5.33
C GLU A 75 -26.29 -14.65 -3.88
N SER A 76 -25.87 -13.47 -3.40
CA SER A 76 -26.10 -13.05 -2.02
C SER A 76 -27.59 -12.95 -1.70
N LYS A 77 -27.99 -13.59 -0.61
CA LYS A 77 -29.35 -13.47 -0.04
C LYS A 77 -29.49 -12.32 0.96
N ASN A 78 -28.39 -11.64 1.27
CA ASN A 78 -28.30 -10.58 2.28
C ASN A 78 -27.90 -9.21 1.68
N VAL A 79 -28.35 -8.91 0.47
CA VAL A 79 -27.94 -7.71 -0.29
C VAL A 79 -28.15 -6.42 0.52
N ALA A 80 -29.30 -6.28 1.22
CA ALA A 80 -29.60 -5.11 2.03
C ALA A 80 -28.59 -4.95 3.19
N ALA A 81 -28.22 -6.03 3.87
CA ALA A 81 -27.21 -6.01 4.92
C ALA A 81 -25.80 -5.70 4.35
N SER A 82 -25.49 -6.21 3.16
CA SER A 82 -24.23 -5.87 2.48
C SER A 82 -24.13 -4.38 2.17
N TYR A 83 -25.17 -3.77 1.65
CA TYR A 83 -25.19 -2.31 1.44
C TYR A 83 -25.06 -1.54 2.75
N ALA A 84 -25.73 -1.95 3.81
CA ALA A 84 -25.60 -1.30 5.11
C ALA A 84 -24.16 -1.35 5.64
N LEU A 85 -23.48 -2.49 5.49
CA LEU A 85 -22.08 -2.65 5.85
C LEU A 85 -21.17 -1.75 5.01
N ILE A 86 -21.34 -1.76 3.68
CA ILE A 86 -20.54 -0.93 2.77
C ILE A 86 -20.72 0.56 3.12
N ASN A 87 -21.96 1.01 3.32
CA ASN A 87 -22.24 2.39 3.70
C ASN A 87 -21.61 2.76 5.05
N HIS A 88 -21.55 1.83 5.99
CA HIS A 88 -20.83 2.05 7.25
C HIS A 88 -19.34 2.21 7.03
N TYR A 89 -18.71 1.37 6.21
CA TYR A 89 -17.28 1.51 5.86
C TYR A 89 -16.96 2.82 5.12
N LEU A 90 -17.92 3.37 4.38
CA LEU A 90 -17.77 4.62 3.65
C LEU A 90 -18.19 5.86 4.49
N SER A 91 -18.67 5.67 5.72
CA SER A 91 -19.01 6.79 6.60
C SER A 91 -17.76 7.59 7.01
N ALA A 92 -17.94 8.87 7.34
CA ALA A 92 -16.86 9.74 7.77
C ALA A 92 -16.12 9.19 9.00
N GLU A 93 -16.86 8.65 9.96
CA GLU A 93 -16.31 8.08 11.20
C GLU A 93 -15.42 6.86 10.91
N MET A 94 -15.90 5.94 10.06
CA MET A 94 -15.14 4.75 9.70
C MET A 94 -13.90 5.09 8.87
N GLN A 95 -14.03 6.02 7.93
CA GLN A 95 -12.90 6.47 7.10
C GLN A 95 -11.83 7.17 7.95
N ALA A 96 -12.20 7.90 9.00
CA ALA A 96 -11.22 8.46 9.94
C ALA A 96 -10.47 7.37 10.73
N ILE A 97 -11.15 6.28 11.10
CA ILE A 97 -10.49 5.10 11.72
C ILE A 97 -9.54 4.43 10.72
N ILE A 98 -9.95 4.27 9.47
CA ILE A 98 -9.13 3.68 8.40
C ILE A 98 -7.88 4.54 8.15
N ALA A 99 -8.01 5.87 8.14
CA ALA A 99 -6.89 6.80 8.00
C ALA A 99 -5.82 6.60 9.09
N SER A 100 -6.24 6.36 10.34
CA SER A 100 -5.30 6.10 11.44
C SER A 100 -4.47 4.82 11.28
N GLN A 101 -4.82 3.98 10.32
CA GLN A 101 -4.04 2.78 9.94
C GLN A 101 -3.09 3.05 8.76
N GLY A 102 -3.00 4.29 8.28
CA GLY A 102 -2.14 4.68 7.17
C GLY A 102 -2.75 4.48 5.79
N PHE A 103 -4.08 4.52 5.68
CA PHE A 103 -4.76 4.47 4.39
C PHE A 103 -5.32 5.84 4.02
N ALA A 104 -5.19 6.20 2.74
CA ALA A 104 -5.84 7.38 2.21
C ALA A 104 -7.37 7.21 2.20
N ILE A 105 -8.08 8.28 2.51
CA ILE A 105 -9.55 8.29 2.56
C ILE A 105 -10.17 8.51 1.18
N THR A 106 -11.39 7.99 1.02
CA THR A 106 -12.23 8.23 -0.17
C THR A 106 -13.44 9.12 0.14
N ASN A 107 -13.75 9.33 1.43
CA ASN A 107 -14.80 10.23 1.87
C ASN A 107 -14.18 11.51 2.49
N PRO A 108 -14.24 12.67 1.80
CA PRO A 108 -13.63 13.90 2.29
C PRO A 108 -14.28 14.43 3.59
N GLU A 109 -15.49 14.00 3.93
CA GLU A 109 -16.15 14.37 5.19
C GLU A 109 -15.44 13.76 6.42
N ALA A 110 -14.57 12.78 6.23
CA ALA A 110 -13.75 12.21 7.29
C ALA A 110 -12.61 13.16 7.72
N MET A 111 -12.13 14.04 6.83
CA MET A 111 -10.97 14.89 7.08
C MET A 111 -11.01 15.68 8.40
N PRO A 112 -12.14 16.31 8.79
CA PRO A 112 -12.23 17.01 10.08
C PRO A 112 -12.11 16.10 11.30
N LEU A 113 -12.38 14.81 11.16
CA LEU A 113 -12.34 13.81 12.24
C LEU A 113 -10.94 13.19 12.42
N ILE A 114 -10.04 13.40 11.47
CA ILE A 114 -8.67 12.90 11.50
C ILE A 114 -7.79 13.87 12.29
N PRO A 115 -6.90 13.40 13.20
CA PRO A 115 -5.92 14.24 13.87
C PRO A 115 -5.12 15.08 12.88
N ALA A 116 -4.81 16.31 13.23
CA ALA A 116 -4.19 17.26 12.29
C ALA A 116 -2.86 16.75 11.71
N GLU A 117 -2.09 16.06 12.54
CA GLU A 117 -0.80 15.46 12.21
C GLU A 117 -0.88 14.27 11.24
N GLU A 118 -2.05 13.66 11.10
CA GLU A 118 -2.27 12.50 10.23
C GLU A 118 -2.95 12.87 8.90
N ARG A 119 -3.40 14.13 8.73
CA ARG A 119 -4.25 14.54 7.59
C ARG A 119 -3.53 14.45 6.25
N ASP A 120 -2.26 14.86 6.20
CA ASP A 120 -1.50 14.86 4.95
C ASP A 120 -1.33 13.42 4.41
N ALA A 121 -1.10 12.45 5.30
CA ALA A 121 -1.03 11.04 4.92
C ALA A 121 -2.39 10.43 4.51
N ALA A 122 -3.48 11.00 5.02
CA ALA A 122 -4.83 10.55 4.70
C ALA A 122 -5.40 11.16 3.41
N ASP A 123 -4.87 12.31 2.97
CA ASP A 123 -5.33 13.04 1.80
C ASP A 123 -4.64 12.55 0.52
N PRO A 124 -5.35 11.89 -0.40
CA PRO A 124 -4.77 11.44 -1.67
C PRO A 124 -4.08 12.55 -2.46
N ALA A 125 -4.53 13.81 -2.32
CA ALA A 125 -3.96 14.94 -3.03
C ALA A 125 -2.55 15.34 -2.52
N GLN A 126 -2.18 14.91 -1.32
CA GLN A 126 -0.87 15.18 -0.71
C GLN A 126 0.16 14.08 -0.97
N LEU A 127 -0.27 12.95 -1.51
CA LEU A 127 0.60 11.77 -1.70
C LEU A 127 1.51 11.83 -2.93
N GLY A 128 1.50 12.94 -3.67
CA GLY A 128 2.35 13.12 -4.85
C GLY A 128 1.78 12.48 -6.12
N SER A 129 2.65 12.19 -7.08
CA SER A 129 2.27 11.56 -8.34
C SER A 129 1.96 10.08 -8.13
N MET A 130 0.73 9.65 -8.49
CA MET A 130 0.27 8.29 -8.34
C MET A 130 0.07 7.62 -9.70
N ILE A 131 0.60 6.41 -9.86
CA ILE A 131 0.44 5.57 -11.04
C ILE A 131 -0.50 4.42 -10.68
N PRO A 132 -1.69 4.34 -11.30
CA PRO A 132 -2.60 3.24 -11.05
C PRO A 132 -1.97 1.89 -11.43
N GLU A 133 -2.13 0.91 -10.57
CA GLU A 133 -1.72 -0.46 -10.86
C GLU A 133 -2.55 -1.07 -11.99
N VAL A 134 -1.90 -1.76 -12.93
CA VAL A 134 -2.53 -2.45 -14.08
C VAL A 134 -2.12 -3.91 -14.04
N GLU A 135 -2.96 -4.75 -13.43
CA GLU A 135 -2.59 -6.13 -13.13
C GLU A 135 -2.84 -7.13 -14.28
N ALA A 136 -3.96 -7.02 -14.97
CA ALA A 136 -4.55 -8.18 -15.64
C ALA A 136 -3.86 -8.63 -16.93
N ASP A 137 -3.30 -7.70 -17.70
CA ASP A 137 -2.90 -8.01 -19.08
C ASP A 137 -1.53 -8.68 -19.19
N TYR A 138 -0.69 -8.56 -18.16
CA TYR A 138 0.71 -8.98 -18.17
C TYR A 138 1.09 -9.94 -17.04
N GLN A 139 0.11 -10.52 -16.35
CA GLN A 139 0.35 -11.34 -15.15
C GLN A 139 1.35 -12.49 -15.40
N LYS A 140 1.21 -13.20 -16.51
CA LYS A 140 2.12 -14.32 -16.82
C LYS A 140 3.57 -13.91 -17.03
N GLU A 141 3.77 -12.76 -17.70
CA GLU A 141 5.10 -12.22 -17.96
C GLU A 141 5.72 -11.69 -16.67
N TRP A 142 4.92 -11.10 -15.77
CA TRP A 142 5.38 -10.68 -14.46
C TRP A 142 5.75 -11.86 -13.58
N ASP A 143 4.91 -12.88 -13.50
CA ASP A 143 5.19 -14.09 -12.72
C ASP A 143 6.49 -14.76 -13.18
N GLN A 144 6.69 -14.86 -14.48
CA GLN A 144 7.92 -15.43 -15.03
C GLN A 144 9.13 -14.56 -14.70
N ALA A 145 9.06 -13.26 -14.93
CA ALA A 145 10.15 -12.33 -14.63
C ALA A 145 10.50 -12.34 -13.14
N TRP A 146 9.49 -12.39 -12.27
CA TRP A 146 9.69 -12.47 -10.83
C TRP A 146 10.39 -13.76 -10.40
N GLN A 147 10.01 -14.90 -10.95
CA GLN A 147 10.69 -16.17 -10.70
C GLN A 147 12.17 -16.11 -11.12
N GLU A 148 12.47 -15.53 -12.29
CA GLU A 148 13.84 -15.35 -12.77
C GLU A 148 14.66 -14.43 -11.84
N ILE A 149 14.08 -13.34 -11.32
CA ILE A 149 14.72 -12.44 -10.37
C ILE A 149 15.03 -13.14 -9.03
N GLN A 150 14.12 -13.98 -8.55
CA GLN A 150 14.29 -14.66 -7.27
C GLN A 150 15.40 -15.73 -7.28
N VAL A 151 15.65 -16.37 -8.42
CA VAL A 151 16.65 -17.45 -8.56
C VAL A 151 17.99 -16.99 -9.14
N GLY A 152 18.04 -15.83 -9.78
CA GLY A 152 19.27 -15.23 -10.32
C GLY A 152 20.06 -14.55 -9.26
#